data_458a7de257a707a1d9b1bb3f55cf55bf
#
_entry.id   458a7de257a707a1d9b1bb3f55cf55bf
#
_cell.length_a   1.000
_cell.length_b   1.000
_cell.length_c   1.000
_cell.angle_alpha   90.00
_cell.angle_beta   90.00
_cell.angle_gamma   90.00
#
_symmetry.space_group_name_H-M   'P 1'
#
loop_
_entity.id
_entity.type
_entity.pdbx_description
1 polymer ?
#
loop_
_entity_poly.entity_id
_entity_poly.type
_entity_poly.pdbx_seq_one_letter_code
_entity_poly.pdbx_strand_id
1 'polypeptide(L)'
;MKRYLIVFIAIVFIVSSAFSQELAVKTFRVITNDLSAQTQSRKDLNDKNCALIKVGIGLQNVQFEGNIVGKVVNKTGEYWVYMPQGSRMLKVKHPSYSPIMVTFVNYGIEKLESNRTYQLTMTASSSSQTAQQQTLTIKYSPSSAMVLIDCKLVKGTNGVVKTSLSVGQHSYMVICDGYESEEGTVKLKASSPSNLQISLSKDNTNSTTTTVTEATSSSIPNSVISNPVPSTNASTKPNSLTIHLKKGVVIELIKVEAGSFTMGAAYAKENPDVSEKPAHEVSLSQNYYIGKYEVTQEIWKAVMGNNPSKFKGTNLPVEMVSWKDCLKFIAKLNRMTGLQFRLPTEAEWEYAARGGNKSKGYQYSGSDNLEEVAWYDENSGKRTHQVGTKKANELGIYDMSGNVMEWCQDWFGFYVGSLGKDPSGPYTGTFRINRGGCWYSYPWYCRSSSRNKQSPDDSYFNLGLRLALSE
;
A
#
# COMPACT_ATOMS: atom_id res chain seq x y z
N MET A 1 35.25 -40.72 -49.01
CA MET A 1 35.29 -39.68 -47.93
C MET A 1 34.18 -38.65 -48.20
N LYS A 2 33.03 -38.78 -47.53
CA LYS A 2 31.92 -37.83 -47.60
C LYS A 2 32.07 -36.82 -46.47
N ARG A 3 32.28 -35.52 -46.83
CA ARG A 3 32.31 -34.42 -45.88
C ARG A 3 30.87 -34.00 -45.58
N TYR A 4 30.41 -34.14 -44.32
CA TYR A 4 29.15 -33.56 -43.84
C TYR A 4 29.43 -32.11 -43.41
N LEU A 5 28.74 -31.19 -44.06
CA LEU A 5 28.71 -29.77 -43.73
C LEU A 5 27.63 -29.59 -42.63
N ILE A 6 28.06 -29.31 -41.40
CA ILE A 6 27.17 -28.98 -40.28
C ILE A 6 26.86 -27.50 -40.41
N VAL A 7 25.63 -27.17 -40.78
CA VAL A 7 25.11 -25.79 -40.76
C VAL A 7 24.60 -25.50 -39.34
N PHE A 8 25.31 -24.65 -38.59
CA PHE A 8 24.84 -24.10 -37.36
C PHE A 8 23.78 -23.01 -37.65
N ILE A 9 22.51 -23.31 -37.43
CA ILE A 9 21.44 -22.31 -37.41
C ILE A 9 21.48 -21.64 -36.03
N ALA A 10 22.05 -20.45 -35.99
CA ALA A 10 21.94 -19.57 -34.81
C ALA A 10 20.50 -19.04 -34.73
N ILE A 11 19.69 -19.61 -33.83
CA ILE A 11 18.38 -19.06 -33.48
C ILE A 11 18.65 -17.81 -32.61
N VAL A 12 18.56 -16.65 -33.25
CA VAL A 12 18.53 -15.38 -32.54
C VAL A 12 17.16 -15.26 -31.87
N PHE A 13 17.08 -15.51 -30.56
CA PHE A 13 15.94 -15.13 -29.79
C PHE A 13 15.90 -13.60 -29.73
N ILE A 14 15.08 -13.00 -30.58
CA ILE A 14 14.67 -11.60 -30.40
C ILE A 14 13.74 -11.58 -29.17
N VAL A 15 14.28 -11.27 -28.01
CA VAL A 15 13.49 -10.88 -26.86
C VAL A 15 12.86 -9.53 -27.23
N SER A 16 11.64 -9.57 -27.76
CA SER A 16 10.82 -8.38 -27.89
C SER A 16 10.49 -7.92 -26.47
N SER A 17 11.23 -6.93 -25.97
CA SER A 17 10.81 -6.14 -24.83
C SER A 17 9.46 -5.51 -25.20
N ALA A 18 8.37 -6.07 -24.69
CA ALA A 18 7.06 -5.46 -24.78
C ALA A 18 7.12 -4.13 -24.04
N PHE A 19 7.29 -3.03 -24.75
CA PHE A 19 7.14 -1.70 -24.23
C PHE A 19 5.68 -1.53 -23.82
N SER A 20 5.43 -1.45 -22.53
CA SER A 20 4.10 -1.18 -21.99
C SER A 20 3.76 0.29 -22.30
N GLN A 21 2.95 0.48 -23.33
CA GLN A 21 2.38 1.80 -23.64
C GLN A 21 1.22 2.06 -22.67
N GLU A 22 1.13 3.26 -22.12
CA GLU A 22 0.15 3.61 -21.10
C GLU A 22 -0.83 4.68 -21.60
N LEU A 23 -2.10 4.52 -21.19
CA LEU A 23 -3.13 5.55 -21.33
C LEU A 23 -3.11 6.40 -20.07
N ALA A 24 -3.25 7.72 -20.22
CA ALA A 24 -3.35 8.65 -19.09
C ALA A 24 -4.55 9.59 -19.25
N VAL A 25 -5.22 9.89 -18.14
CA VAL A 25 -6.28 10.90 -18.10
C VAL A 25 -5.64 12.28 -17.92
N LYS A 26 -5.89 13.18 -18.86
CA LYS A 26 -5.46 14.56 -18.81
C LYS A 26 -6.46 15.43 -18.02
N THR A 27 -7.74 15.28 -18.30
CA THR A 27 -8.82 16.02 -17.60
C THR A 27 -10.10 15.19 -17.62
N PHE A 28 -10.90 15.31 -16.55
CA PHE A 28 -12.28 14.86 -16.53
C PHE A 28 -13.14 15.89 -15.80
N ARG A 29 -14.15 16.42 -16.48
CA ARG A 29 -14.97 17.54 -15.96
C ARG A 29 -16.38 17.52 -16.52
N VAL A 30 -17.33 18.14 -15.81
CA VAL A 30 -18.67 18.44 -16.32
C VAL A 30 -18.58 19.56 -17.37
N ILE A 31 -19.36 19.45 -18.43
CA ILE A 31 -19.55 20.55 -19.40
C ILE A 31 -20.96 21.11 -19.21
N THR A 32 -21.08 22.22 -18.50
CA THR A 32 -22.38 22.82 -18.10
C THR A 32 -23.23 23.31 -19.26
N ASN A 33 -22.62 23.77 -20.35
CA ASN A 33 -23.30 24.33 -21.53
C ASN A 33 -23.51 23.31 -22.66
N ASP A 34 -23.16 22.03 -22.43
CA ASP A 34 -23.32 20.99 -23.44
C ASP A 34 -24.57 20.15 -23.16
N LEU A 35 -25.61 20.36 -23.95
CA LEU A 35 -26.90 19.70 -23.83
C LEU A 35 -26.98 18.35 -24.57
N SER A 36 -25.85 17.80 -25.05
CA SER A 36 -25.85 16.55 -25.84
C SER A 36 -26.45 15.36 -25.10
N ALA A 37 -26.26 15.27 -23.77
CA ALA A 37 -26.86 14.21 -22.96
C ALA A 37 -28.40 14.31 -22.92
N GLN A 38 -28.97 15.49 -23.13
CA GLN A 38 -30.42 15.73 -23.16
C GLN A 38 -30.99 15.57 -24.57
N THR A 39 -30.34 16.19 -25.56
CA THR A 39 -30.82 16.19 -26.96
C THR A 39 -30.61 14.86 -27.68
N GLN A 40 -29.63 14.09 -27.27
CA GLN A 40 -29.36 12.73 -27.78
C GLN A 40 -29.39 11.72 -26.61
N SER A 41 -30.41 11.84 -25.77
CA SER A 41 -30.56 11.03 -24.55
C SER A 41 -30.69 9.53 -24.85
N ARG A 42 -30.14 8.71 -23.94
CA ARG A 42 -30.42 7.28 -23.86
C ARG A 42 -30.97 6.95 -22.48
N LYS A 43 -31.82 5.97 -22.42
CA LYS A 43 -32.41 5.48 -21.17
C LYS A 43 -31.72 4.20 -20.73
N ASP A 44 -31.52 4.04 -19.43
CA ASP A 44 -31.03 2.80 -18.82
C ASP A 44 -32.16 1.77 -18.65
N LEU A 45 -31.85 0.64 -18.05
CA LEU A 45 -32.84 -0.45 -17.80
C LEU A 45 -33.97 -0.05 -16.85
N ASN A 46 -33.87 1.06 -16.14
CA ASN A 46 -34.86 1.61 -15.24
C ASN A 46 -35.62 2.81 -15.88
N ASP A 47 -35.52 2.96 -17.19
CA ASP A 47 -36.14 4.04 -17.98
C ASP A 47 -35.66 5.47 -17.59
N LYS A 48 -34.48 5.57 -16.89
CA LYS A 48 -33.86 6.85 -16.52
C LYS A 48 -32.89 7.31 -17.58
N ASN A 49 -32.87 8.61 -17.82
CA ASN A 49 -31.91 9.19 -18.76
C ASN A 49 -30.47 9.02 -18.26
N CYS A 50 -29.58 8.62 -19.16
CA CYS A 50 -28.17 8.45 -18.91
C CYS A 50 -27.41 9.78 -18.85
N ALA A 51 -26.24 9.73 -18.24
CA ALA A 51 -25.17 10.69 -18.46
C ALA A 51 -24.44 10.38 -19.78
N LEU A 52 -23.83 11.37 -20.40
CA LEU A 52 -22.96 11.22 -21.56
C LEU A 52 -21.52 11.59 -21.20
N ILE A 53 -20.57 10.70 -21.44
CA ILE A 53 -19.16 11.00 -21.39
C ILE A 53 -18.63 11.11 -22.82
N LYS A 54 -18.11 12.28 -23.18
CA LYS A 54 -17.37 12.51 -24.42
C LYS A 54 -15.89 12.26 -24.15
N VAL A 55 -15.34 11.19 -24.72
CA VAL A 55 -13.95 10.78 -24.49
C VAL A 55 -13.10 11.24 -25.67
N GLY A 56 -12.33 12.30 -25.47
CA GLY A 56 -11.35 12.79 -26.44
C GLY A 56 -10.02 12.05 -26.28
N ILE A 57 -9.67 11.22 -27.27
CA ILE A 57 -8.42 10.47 -27.32
C ILE A 57 -8.01 10.29 -28.78
N GLY A 58 -6.74 10.58 -29.10
CA GLY A 58 -6.21 10.51 -30.46
C GLY A 58 -5.92 9.09 -30.97
N LEU A 59 -6.61 8.06 -30.45
CA LEU A 59 -6.45 6.66 -30.81
C LEU A 59 -7.70 6.11 -31.51
N GLN A 60 -7.49 5.19 -32.46
CA GLN A 60 -8.55 4.37 -33.04
C GLN A 60 -8.69 3.06 -32.24
N ASN A 61 -9.80 2.35 -32.42
CA ASN A 61 -10.05 1.04 -31.79
C ASN A 61 -10.04 1.04 -30.25
N VAL A 62 -10.37 2.19 -29.63
CA VAL A 62 -10.56 2.29 -28.19
C VAL A 62 -11.84 1.58 -27.78
N GLN A 63 -11.74 0.74 -26.76
CA GLN A 63 -12.84 -0.01 -26.18
C GLN A 63 -13.13 0.51 -24.78
N PHE A 64 -14.38 0.41 -24.37
CA PHE A 64 -14.86 0.89 -23.08
C PHE A 64 -15.61 -0.24 -22.37
N GLU A 65 -15.35 -0.38 -21.07
CA GLU A 65 -16.04 -1.33 -20.19
C GLU A 65 -16.59 -0.62 -18.95
N GLY A 66 -17.71 -1.12 -18.46
CA GLY A 66 -18.45 -0.58 -17.32
C GLY A 66 -19.95 -0.67 -17.57
N ASN A 67 -20.73 0.07 -16.80
CA ASN A 67 -22.19 0.14 -16.98
C ASN A 67 -22.56 1.01 -18.20
N ILE A 68 -22.20 0.55 -19.40
CA ILE A 68 -22.42 1.31 -20.64
C ILE A 68 -23.79 0.95 -21.21
N VAL A 69 -24.54 1.98 -21.58
CA VAL A 69 -25.87 1.85 -22.16
C VAL A 69 -25.80 1.94 -23.69
N GLY A 70 -26.07 0.81 -24.33
CA GLY A 70 -26.02 0.69 -25.78
C GLY A 70 -24.61 0.75 -26.38
N LYS A 71 -24.53 0.93 -27.69
CA LYS A 71 -23.22 0.99 -28.38
C LYS A 71 -22.55 2.35 -28.15
N VAL A 72 -21.24 2.33 -27.94
CA VAL A 72 -20.39 3.53 -27.98
C VAL A 72 -20.45 4.14 -29.38
N VAL A 73 -20.61 5.46 -29.46
CA VAL A 73 -20.64 6.17 -30.75
C VAL A 73 -19.29 6.80 -31.00
N ASN A 74 -18.67 6.44 -32.12
CA ASN A 74 -17.43 7.07 -32.56
C ASN A 74 -17.76 8.33 -33.36
N LYS A 75 -17.31 9.48 -32.91
CA LYS A 75 -17.37 10.78 -33.59
C LYS A 75 -15.98 11.19 -34.01
N THR A 76 -15.87 12.15 -34.92
CA THR A 76 -14.55 12.67 -35.32
C THR A 76 -13.81 13.26 -34.11
N GLY A 77 -12.76 12.56 -33.63
CA GLY A 77 -11.91 12.98 -32.51
C GLY A 77 -12.41 12.63 -31.10
N GLU A 78 -13.58 12.02 -30.97
CA GLU A 78 -14.10 11.62 -29.65
C GLU A 78 -15.02 10.40 -29.69
N TYR A 79 -15.13 9.69 -28.56
CA TYR A 79 -16.08 8.61 -28.33
C TYR A 79 -17.17 9.05 -27.38
N TRP A 80 -18.41 8.76 -27.70
CA TRP A 80 -19.58 9.06 -26.88
C TRP A 80 -20.01 7.82 -26.11
N VAL A 81 -19.84 7.85 -24.80
CA VAL A 81 -20.14 6.75 -23.87
C VAL A 81 -21.29 7.14 -22.96
N TYR A 82 -22.43 6.44 -23.10
CA TYR A 82 -23.60 6.66 -22.25
C TYR A 82 -23.54 5.74 -21.04
N MET A 83 -23.73 6.28 -19.87
CA MET A 83 -23.68 5.54 -18.60
C MET A 83 -24.86 5.91 -17.70
N PRO A 84 -25.42 4.95 -16.91
CA PRO A 84 -26.50 5.22 -15.97
C PRO A 84 -26.09 6.27 -14.94
N GLN A 85 -27.09 6.99 -14.43
CA GLN A 85 -26.93 7.82 -13.24
C GLN A 85 -26.35 6.99 -12.09
N GLY A 86 -25.45 7.58 -11.31
CA GLY A 86 -24.79 6.91 -10.18
C GLY A 86 -23.52 6.14 -10.55
N SER A 87 -23.19 6.00 -11.85
CA SER A 87 -21.91 5.39 -12.27
C SER A 87 -20.73 6.19 -11.71
N ARG A 88 -19.67 5.49 -11.28
CA ARG A 88 -18.51 6.07 -10.58
C ARG A 88 -17.19 5.81 -11.27
N MET A 89 -17.17 4.95 -12.31
CA MET A 89 -15.94 4.56 -13.01
C MET A 89 -16.21 4.18 -14.45
N LEU A 90 -15.19 4.32 -15.30
CA LEU A 90 -15.16 3.87 -16.69
C LEU A 90 -13.80 3.24 -16.99
N LYS A 91 -13.76 2.02 -17.52
CA LYS A 91 -12.54 1.37 -17.97
C LYS A 91 -12.33 1.63 -19.45
N VAL A 92 -11.11 2.07 -19.79
CA VAL A 92 -10.71 2.37 -21.17
C VAL A 92 -9.61 1.39 -21.57
N LYS A 93 -9.78 0.73 -22.71
CA LYS A 93 -8.89 -0.28 -23.27
C LYS A 93 -8.45 0.07 -24.69
N HIS A 94 -7.26 -0.36 -25.04
CA HIS A 94 -6.77 -0.32 -26.41
C HIS A 94 -5.81 -1.51 -26.63
N PRO A 95 -5.77 -2.17 -27.81
CA PRO A 95 -4.94 -3.36 -28.02
C PRO A 95 -3.44 -3.18 -27.75
N SER A 96 -2.91 -1.96 -27.94
CA SER A 96 -1.49 -1.63 -27.76
C SER A 96 -1.14 -0.92 -26.45
N TYR A 97 -2.10 -0.71 -25.55
CA TYR A 97 -1.91 0.06 -24.30
C TYR A 97 -2.46 -0.71 -23.12
N SER A 98 -1.82 -0.55 -21.95
CA SER A 98 -2.36 -1.06 -20.71
C SER A 98 -3.74 -0.45 -20.42
N PRO A 99 -4.76 -1.25 -20.05
CA PRO A 99 -6.07 -0.73 -19.71
C PRO A 99 -6.01 0.25 -18.54
N ILE A 100 -6.78 1.33 -18.61
CA ILE A 100 -6.89 2.29 -17.51
C ILE A 100 -8.32 2.33 -16.95
N MET A 101 -8.44 2.38 -15.63
CA MET A 101 -9.69 2.63 -14.93
C MET A 101 -9.77 4.12 -14.55
N VAL A 102 -10.74 4.80 -15.08
CA VAL A 102 -11.04 6.21 -14.76
C VAL A 102 -12.06 6.24 -13.63
N THR A 103 -11.60 6.45 -12.40
CA THR A 103 -12.46 6.60 -11.21
C THR A 103 -12.81 8.08 -11.06
N PHE A 104 -14.10 8.41 -11.14
CA PHE A 104 -14.57 9.78 -11.33
C PHE A 104 -14.30 10.68 -10.13
N VAL A 105 -14.31 10.14 -8.91
CA VAL A 105 -14.01 10.89 -7.69
C VAL A 105 -12.60 11.48 -7.68
N ASN A 106 -11.63 10.86 -8.38
CA ASN A 106 -10.28 11.38 -8.51
C ASN A 106 -10.20 12.71 -9.29
N TYR A 107 -11.31 13.09 -9.92
CA TYR A 107 -11.47 14.33 -10.71
C TYR A 107 -12.57 15.24 -10.15
N GLY A 108 -12.97 15.01 -8.87
CA GLY A 108 -14.00 15.81 -8.20
C GLY A 108 -15.43 15.48 -8.61
N ILE A 109 -15.66 14.35 -9.30
CA ILE A 109 -16.98 13.89 -9.72
C ILE A 109 -17.32 12.62 -8.90
N GLU A 110 -18.13 12.76 -7.86
CA GLU A 110 -18.47 11.63 -6.98
C GLU A 110 -19.18 10.49 -7.74
N LYS A 111 -20.13 10.88 -8.59
CA LYS A 111 -20.94 9.99 -9.44
C LYS A 111 -21.50 10.75 -10.62
N LEU A 112 -21.83 10.06 -11.71
CA LEU A 112 -22.51 10.69 -12.86
C LEU A 112 -23.95 11.04 -12.52
N GLU A 113 -24.39 12.19 -13.02
CA GLU A 113 -25.76 12.66 -12.91
C GLU A 113 -26.52 12.51 -14.24
N SER A 114 -27.78 12.18 -14.17
CA SER A 114 -28.68 12.05 -15.33
C SER A 114 -28.70 13.34 -16.15
N ASN A 115 -28.79 13.20 -17.48
CA ASN A 115 -28.86 14.33 -18.42
C ASN A 115 -27.67 15.31 -18.39
N ARG A 116 -26.53 14.91 -17.81
CA ARG A 116 -25.31 15.72 -17.83
C ARG A 116 -24.29 15.22 -18.83
N THR A 117 -23.60 16.14 -19.48
CA THR A 117 -22.48 15.84 -20.36
C THR A 117 -21.15 16.09 -19.64
N TYR A 118 -20.23 15.13 -19.79
CA TYR A 118 -18.89 15.15 -19.20
C TYR A 118 -17.85 15.07 -20.34
N GLN A 119 -16.72 15.76 -20.18
CA GLN A 119 -15.57 15.63 -21.07
C GLN A 119 -14.45 14.90 -20.37
N LEU A 120 -14.07 13.77 -20.90
CA LEU A 120 -12.87 13.01 -20.53
C LEU A 120 -11.83 13.19 -21.62
N THR A 121 -10.73 13.87 -21.32
CA THR A 121 -9.60 14.02 -22.26
C THR A 121 -8.50 13.08 -21.82
N MET A 122 -8.03 12.24 -22.76
CA MET A 122 -6.99 11.26 -22.52
C MET A 122 -5.81 11.45 -23.49
N THR A 123 -4.66 10.97 -23.07
CA THR A 123 -3.44 10.90 -23.88
C THR A 123 -2.91 9.48 -23.89
N ALA A 124 -2.29 9.11 -25.00
CA ALA A 124 -1.52 7.89 -25.14
C ALA A 124 -0.03 8.26 -25.11
N SER A 125 0.71 7.72 -24.17
CA SER A 125 2.16 7.87 -24.11
C SER A 125 2.83 6.55 -24.51
N SER A 126 3.76 6.61 -25.47
CA SER A 126 4.69 5.50 -25.67
C SER A 126 5.73 5.58 -24.55
N SER A 127 5.87 4.54 -23.75
CA SER A 127 6.86 4.45 -22.68
C SER A 127 8.29 4.22 -23.22
N SER A 128 8.71 5.03 -24.18
CA SER A 128 10.12 5.10 -24.59
C SER A 128 10.84 6.32 -24.00
N GLN A 129 10.21 7.03 -23.06
CA GLN A 129 10.94 7.94 -22.19
C GLN A 129 11.32 7.19 -20.92
N THR A 130 12.60 6.92 -20.73
CA THR A 130 13.19 6.82 -19.40
C THR A 130 12.47 7.87 -18.54
N ALA A 131 11.72 7.43 -17.52
CA ALA A 131 10.96 8.33 -16.65
C ALA A 131 11.88 9.49 -16.27
N GLN A 132 11.55 10.69 -16.75
CA GLN A 132 12.42 11.85 -16.57
C GLN A 132 12.55 12.08 -15.08
N GLN A 133 13.77 11.89 -14.57
CA GLN A 133 14.07 12.02 -13.16
C GLN A 133 14.30 13.50 -12.83
N GLN A 134 13.77 13.93 -11.70
CA GLN A 134 14.01 15.27 -11.17
C GLN A 134 14.49 15.21 -9.73
N THR A 135 15.32 16.17 -9.37
CA THR A 135 15.83 16.26 -7.99
C THR A 135 14.80 16.96 -7.11
N LEU A 136 14.42 16.29 -6.03
CA LEU A 136 13.72 16.87 -4.89
C LEU A 136 14.73 17.12 -3.78
N THR A 137 14.75 18.38 -3.27
CA THR A 137 15.51 18.74 -2.08
C THR A 137 14.54 19.15 -0.99
N ILE A 138 14.61 18.48 0.17
CA ILE A 138 13.86 18.85 1.37
C ILE A 138 14.84 19.29 2.43
N LYS A 139 14.76 20.56 2.84
CA LYS A 139 15.44 21.09 4.03
C LYS A 139 14.48 20.99 5.20
N TYR A 140 14.93 20.44 6.31
CA TYR A 140 14.07 20.18 7.46
C TYR A 140 14.75 20.47 8.79
N SER A 141 13.96 20.88 9.76
CA SER A 141 14.37 21.15 11.15
C SER A 141 13.35 20.53 12.11
N PRO A 142 13.80 19.87 13.19
CA PRO A 142 15.20 19.66 13.61
C PRO A 142 15.94 18.66 12.70
N SER A 143 17.26 18.73 12.68
CA SER A 143 18.09 17.85 11.82
C SER A 143 18.03 16.36 12.19
N SER A 144 17.51 16.04 13.38
CA SER A 144 17.21 14.68 13.83
C SER A 144 15.92 14.11 13.24
N ALA A 145 15.10 14.93 12.56
CA ALA A 145 13.89 14.47 11.92
C ALA A 145 14.18 13.49 10.78
N MET A 146 13.21 12.65 10.49
CA MET A 146 13.23 11.70 9.40
C MET A 146 12.27 12.14 8.32
N VAL A 147 12.67 11.89 7.08
CA VAL A 147 11.89 12.21 5.90
C VAL A 147 11.49 10.91 5.21
N LEU A 148 10.18 10.72 5.04
CA LEU A 148 9.63 9.70 4.16
C LEU A 148 9.17 10.37 2.87
N ILE A 149 9.44 9.72 1.74
CA ILE A 149 8.93 10.12 0.42
C ILE A 149 8.29 8.88 -0.20
N ASP A 150 7.02 9.00 -0.61
CA ASP A 150 6.20 7.89 -1.07
C ASP A 150 6.24 6.71 -0.08
N CYS A 151 6.14 7.06 1.21
CA CYS A 151 6.21 6.16 2.36
C CYS A 151 7.54 5.38 2.51
N LYS A 152 8.59 5.75 1.78
CA LYS A 152 9.94 5.19 1.91
C LYS A 152 10.82 6.15 2.69
N LEU A 153 11.54 5.62 3.69
CA LEU A 153 12.52 6.42 4.44
C LEU A 153 13.66 6.86 3.51
N VAL A 154 13.91 8.15 3.44
CA VAL A 154 15.02 8.71 2.68
C VAL A 154 16.06 9.27 3.66
N LYS A 155 17.30 8.80 3.54
CA LYS A 155 18.38 9.22 4.42
C LYS A 155 18.77 10.67 4.12
N GLY A 156 18.64 11.54 5.11
CA GLY A 156 19.11 12.92 5.06
C GLY A 156 20.45 13.10 5.78
N THR A 157 21.12 14.21 5.49
CA THR A 157 22.36 14.62 6.16
C THR A 157 22.22 16.09 6.56
N ASN A 158 22.50 16.40 7.84
CA ASN A 158 22.45 17.77 8.38
C ASN A 158 21.14 18.52 8.08
N GLY A 159 20.00 17.87 8.22
CA GLY A 159 18.70 18.49 7.97
C GLY A 159 18.36 18.69 6.49
N VAL A 160 19.02 17.95 5.58
CA VAL A 160 18.78 18.02 4.14
C VAL A 160 18.63 16.60 3.56
N VAL A 161 17.54 16.35 2.86
CA VAL A 161 17.36 15.23 1.93
C VAL A 161 17.51 15.76 0.51
N LYS A 162 18.28 15.06 -0.31
CA LYS A 162 18.36 15.29 -1.75
C LYS A 162 18.22 13.94 -2.46
N THR A 163 17.17 13.79 -3.26
CA THR A 163 16.84 12.52 -3.93
C THR A 163 16.35 12.77 -5.36
N SER A 164 16.58 11.80 -6.23
CA SER A 164 16.07 11.81 -7.60
C SER A 164 14.82 10.95 -7.69
N LEU A 165 13.72 11.53 -8.19
CA LEU A 165 12.41 10.90 -8.31
C LEU A 165 11.86 11.12 -9.71
N SER A 166 10.92 10.28 -10.13
CA SER A 166 10.21 10.47 -11.40
C SER A 166 9.48 11.82 -11.42
N VAL A 167 9.31 12.41 -12.59
CA VAL A 167 8.39 13.56 -12.76
C VAL A 167 6.97 13.11 -12.41
N GLY A 168 6.28 13.87 -11.56
CA GLY A 168 4.95 13.51 -11.07
C GLY A 168 4.65 14.07 -9.69
N GLN A 169 3.59 13.60 -9.09
CA GLN A 169 3.21 13.93 -7.72
C GLN A 169 3.80 12.89 -6.77
N HIS A 170 4.44 13.35 -5.70
CA HIS A 170 5.03 12.54 -4.64
C HIS A 170 4.49 13.00 -3.30
N SER A 171 4.25 12.06 -2.39
CA SER A 171 3.93 12.35 -1.00
C SER A 171 5.21 12.49 -0.18
N TYR A 172 5.19 13.36 0.82
CA TYR A 172 6.25 13.42 1.82
C TYR A 172 5.68 13.48 3.22
N MET A 173 6.46 13.02 4.17
CA MET A 173 6.20 13.17 5.61
C MET A 173 7.52 13.38 6.34
N VAL A 174 7.55 14.37 7.25
CA VAL A 174 8.70 14.66 8.12
C VAL A 174 8.28 14.39 9.56
N ILE A 175 9.04 13.55 10.25
CA ILE A 175 8.70 13.06 11.60
C ILE A 175 9.90 13.25 12.52
N CYS A 176 9.67 13.78 13.72
CA CYS A 176 10.66 13.83 14.78
C CYS A 176 9.99 13.55 16.13
N ASP A 177 10.72 12.84 17.00
CA ASP A 177 10.25 12.57 18.37
C ASP A 177 10.14 13.88 19.17
N GLY A 178 8.99 14.11 19.82
CA GLY A 178 8.68 15.34 20.54
C GLY A 178 8.29 16.54 19.66
N TYR A 179 7.95 16.28 18.39
CA TYR A 179 7.48 17.29 17.45
C TYR A 179 6.24 16.79 16.71
N GLU A 180 5.37 17.71 16.33
CA GLU A 180 4.27 17.42 15.41
C GLU A 180 4.83 17.01 14.05
N SER A 181 4.29 15.94 13.46
CA SER A 181 4.70 15.49 12.11
C SER A 181 4.08 16.40 11.05
N GLU A 182 4.82 16.68 9.98
CA GLU A 182 4.31 17.41 8.83
C GLU A 182 4.27 16.51 7.60
N GLU A 183 3.12 16.49 6.92
CA GLU A 183 2.91 15.69 5.71
C GLU A 183 2.32 16.56 4.59
N GLY A 184 2.62 16.17 3.35
CA GLY A 184 2.12 16.88 2.20
C GLY A 184 2.44 16.18 0.88
N THR A 185 2.16 16.89 -0.21
CA THR A 185 2.51 16.42 -1.55
C THR A 185 3.32 17.46 -2.30
N VAL A 186 4.23 16.99 -3.15
CA VAL A 186 5.04 17.83 -4.03
C VAL A 186 4.90 17.31 -5.46
N LYS A 187 4.69 18.23 -6.40
CA LYS A 187 4.62 17.90 -7.83
C LYS A 187 5.95 18.25 -8.50
N LEU A 188 6.71 17.24 -8.90
CA LEU A 188 7.94 17.41 -9.65
C LEU A 188 7.61 17.70 -11.12
N LYS A 189 8.18 18.77 -11.66
CA LYS A 189 8.02 19.18 -13.05
C LYS A 189 9.30 18.86 -13.82
N ALA A 190 9.18 18.48 -15.08
CA ALA A 190 10.33 18.20 -15.95
C ALA A 190 11.32 19.37 -16.08
N SER A 191 10.85 20.58 -15.92
CA SER A 191 11.60 21.82 -16.25
C SER A 191 12.49 22.34 -15.12
N SER A 192 12.28 21.92 -13.85
CA SER A 192 13.04 22.48 -12.73
C SER A 192 13.06 21.58 -11.49
N PRO A 193 14.17 21.57 -10.73
CA PRO A 193 14.23 20.92 -9.42
C PRO A 193 13.20 21.53 -8.45
N SER A 194 12.70 20.74 -7.52
CA SER A 194 11.78 21.20 -6.48
C SER A 194 12.50 21.26 -5.13
N ASN A 195 12.26 22.35 -4.40
CA ASN A 195 12.80 22.57 -3.07
C ASN A 195 11.66 22.78 -2.08
N LEU A 196 11.71 22.07 -0.95
CA LEU A 196 10.82 22.26 0.18
C LEU A 196 11.64 22.65 1.41
N GLN A 197 11.04 23.49 2.26
CA GLN A 197 11.59 23.81 3.58
C GLN A 197 10.52 23.53 4.62
N ILE A 198 10.85 22.69 5.59
CA ILE A 198 9.92 22.18 6.60
C ILE A 198 10.55 22.37 7.97
N SER A 199 9.79 23.01 8.87
CA SER A 199 10.21 23.25 10.25
C SER A 199 9.14 22.69 11.18
N LEU A 200 9.43 21.60 11.87
CA LEU A 200 8.49 20.97 12.75
C LEU A 200 8.30 21.79 14.04
N SER A 201 7.05 21.92 14.50
CA SER A 201 6.68 22.49 15.79
C SER A 201 6.83 21.47 16.90
N LYS A 202 7.26 21.89 18.10
CA LYS A 202 7.29 20.98 19.24
C LYS A 202 5.87 20.57 19.66
N ASP A 203 5.70 19.31 20.03
CA ASP A 203 4.45 18.80 20.61
C ASP A 203 4.17 19.57 21.92
N ASN A 204 3.11 20.34 21.97
CA ASN A 204 2.69 21.10 23.16
C ASN A 204 1.89 20.24 24.18
N THR A 205 1.99 18.92 24.14
CA THR A 205 1.40 18.05 25.14
C THR A 205 2.25 18.09 26.40
N ASN A 206 1.69 18.67 27.49
CA ASN A 206 2.29 18.76 28.82
C ASN A 206 2.91 17.42 29.23
N SER A 207 4.20 17.27 29.08
CA SER A 207 4.97 16.22 29.76
C SER A 207 5.39 16.72 31.12
N THR A 208 4.77 16.18 32.17
CA THR A 208 5.20 16.29 33.54
C THR A 208 6.66 15.81 33.64
N THR A 209 7.55 16.74 33.81
CA THR A 209 9.00 16.52 33.94
C THR A 209 9.27 15.77 35.24
N THR A 210 9.54 14.48 35.15
CA THR A 210 10.21 13.77 36.25
C THR A 210 11.70 13.90 36.05
N THR A 211 12.31 14.75 36.86
CA THR A 211 13.76 14.95 36.97
C THR A 211 14.42 13.64 37.38
N VAL A 212 15.20 13.03 36.48
CA VAL A 212 16.14 11.95 36.84
C VAL A 212 17.53 12.54 36.80
N THR A 213 18.11 12.60 38.00
CA THR A 213 19.49 13.04 38.30
C THR A 213 20.51 12.22 37.51
N GLU A 214 21.44 12.91 36.87
CA GLU A 214 22.61 12.32 36.22
C GLU A 214 23.52 11.59 37.24
N ALA A 215 23.91 10.39 36.90
CA ALA A 215 25.03 9.70 37.53
C ALA A 215 26.10 9.39 36.45
N THR A 216 27.22 9.95 36.72
CA THR A 216 28.54 9.99 36.08
C THR A 216 29.01 8.72 35.36
N SER A 217 29.73 9.01 34.31
CA SER A 217 30.61 8.22 33.43
C SER A 217 31.39 7.07 34.04
N SER A 218 31.47 5.94 33.36
CA SER A 218 32.67 5.11 33.29
C SER A 218 32.85 4.50 31.92
N SER A 219 34.03 4.66 31.42
CA SER A 219 34.61 4.19 30.16
C SER A 219 34.57 2.67 30.02
N ILE A 220 34.25 2.16 28.83
CA ILE A 220 34.39 0.76 28.46
C ILE A 220 35.19 0.67 27.15
N PRO A 221 36.18 -0.23 27.05
CA PRO A 221 37.12 -0.25 25.95
C PRO A 221 36.59 -0.89 24.67
N ASN A 222 37.12 -0.41 23.55
CA ASN A 222 36.98 -0.96 22.22
C ASN A 222 37.45 -2.42 22.15
N SER A 223 36.55 -3.35 21.81
CA SER A 223 36.94 -4.64 21.27
C SER A 223 36.61 -4.67 19.77
N VAL A 224 37.69 -4.73 18.99
CA VAL A 224 37.65 -4.92 17.54
C VAL A 224 37.17 -6.35 17.27
N ILE A 225 36.06 -6.48 16.61
CA ILE A 225 35.60 -7.77 16.04
C ILE A 225 35.92 -7.74 14.55
N SER A 226 36.90 -8.52 14.15
CA SER A 226 37.27 -8.81 12.77
C SER A 226 36.15 -9.60 12.08
N ASN A 227 35.61 -9.04 11.00
CA ASN A 227 34.72 -9.74 10.09
C ASN A 227 35.50 -10.66 9.17
N PRO A 228 35.10 -11.92 8.97
CA PRO A 228 35.58 -12.71 7.84
C PRO A 228 34.80 -12.28 6.58
N VAL A 229 35.57 -12.00 5.51
CA VAL A 229 35.06 -11.78 4.16
C VAL A 229 34.41 -13.08 3.66
N PRO A 230 33.14 -13.09 3.23
CA PRO A 230 32.57 -14.27 2.59
C PRO A 230 32.88 -14.25 1.10
N SER A 231 33.39 -15.37 0.62
CA SER A 231 33.51 -15.73 -0.78
C SER A 231 32.13 -15.75 -1.48
N THR A 232 32.13 -15.29 -2.71
CA THR A 232 31.01 -15.26 -3.66
C THR A 232 30.43 -16.65 -3.93
N ASN A 233 29.30 -16.97 -3.29
CA ASN A 233 28.31 -17.91 -3.78
C ASN A 233 26.94 -17.27 -3.63
N ALA A 234 26.08 -17.37 -4.65
CA ALA A 234 24.72 -16.84 -4.65
C ALA A 234 23.94 -17.43 -3.47
N SER A 235 23.96 -16.71 -2.35
CA SER A 235 23.31 -17.11 -1.10
C SER A 235 21.84 -16.78 -1.20
N THR A 236 20.98 -17.78 -1.34
CA THR A 236 19.54 -17.62 -1.09
C THR A 236 19.36 -17.14 0.36
N LYS A 237 18.80 -15.94 0.52
CA LYS A 237 18.51 -15.41 1.87
C LYS A 237 17.58 -16.35 2.65
N PRO A 238 17.71 -16.45 3.97
CA PRO A 238 17.00 -17.45 4.79
C PRO A 238 15.47 -17.23 4.75
N ASN A 239 14.71 -18.32 4.94
CA ASN A 239 13.23 -18.30 4.97
C ASN A 239 12.66 -17.58 6.20
N SER A 240 13.47 -17.33 7.21
CA SER A 240 13.11 -16.55 8.40
C SER A 240 14.31 -15.69 8.82
N LEU A 241 14.01 -14.55 9.43
CA LEU A 241 15.01 -13.63 9.94
C LEU A 241 14.70 -13.31 11.39
N THR A 242 15.69 -13.39 12.26
CA THR A 242 15.58 -13.03 13.68
C THR A 242 16.45 -11.81 13.95
N ILE A 243 15.83 -10.75 14.43
CA ILE A 243 16.51 -9.49 14.77
C ILE A 243 16.53 -9.35 16.29
N HIS A 244 17.72 -9.27 16.85
CA HIS A 244 17.93 -9.11 18.28
C HIS A 244 17.98 -7.62 18.64
N LEU A 245 17.08 -7.19 19.50
CA LEU A 245 17.10 -5.88 20.14
C LEU A 245 17.82 -5.96 21.50
N LYS A 246 18.00 -4.80 22.14
CA LYS A 246 18.58 -4.76 23.50
C LYS A 246 17.71 -5.54 24.48
N LYS A 247 18.33 -6.07 25.54
CA LYS A 247 17.68 -6.82 26.64
C LYS A 247 17.02 -8.14 26.22
N GLY A 248 17.50 -8.78 25.16
CA GLY A 248 17.00 -10.08 24.74
C GLY A 248 15.67 -10.06 23.98
N VAL A 249 15.12 -8.89 23.70
CA VAL A 249 13.90 -8.75 22.88
C VAL A 249 14.21 -9.12 21.44
N VAL A 250 13.35 -9.91 20.81
CA VAL A 250 13.54 -10.40 19.45
C VAL A 250 12.35 -10.05 18.55
N ILE A 251 12.65 -9.77 17.29
CA ILE A 251 11.67 -9.64 16.21
C ILE A 251 11.89 -10.81 15.25
N GLU A 252 10.88 -11.64 15.07
CA GLU A 252 10.89 -12.73 14.10
C GLU A 252 10.14 -12.35 12.84
N LEU A 253 10.75 -12.56 11.69
CA LEU A 253 10.21 -12.25 10.38
C LEU A 253 10.19 -13.50 9.51
N ILE A 254 9.16 -13.65 8.70
CA ILE A 254 9.01 -14.73 7.72
C ILE A 254 9.20 -14.16 6.32
N LYS A 255 9.99 -14.83 5.49
CA LYS A 255 10.14 -14.49 4.08
C LYS A 255 8.87 -14.83 3.32
N VAL A 256 8.38 -13.88 2.56
CA VAL A 256 7.31 -14.05 1.59
C VAL A 256 7.91 -13.90 0.20
N GLU A 257 7.82 -14.94 -0.59
CA GLU A 257 8.34 -14.91 -1.96
C GLU A 257 7.42 -14.11 -2.88
N ALA A 258 8.02 -13.44 -3.86
CA ALA A 258 7.30 -12.75 -4.92
C ALA A 258 6.29 -13.70 -5.61
N GLY A 259 5.18 -13.16 -6.08
CA GLY A 259 4.15 -13.97 -6.73
C GLY A 259 2.92 -13.17 -7.10
N SER A 260 1.92 -13.85 -7.63
CA SER A 260 0.64 -13.24 -8.01
C SER A 260 -0.51 -13.93 -7.29
N PHE A 261 -1.57 -13.17 -7.02
CA PHE A 261 -2.76 -13.68 -6.36
C PHE A 261 -3.99 -12.86 -6.73
N THR A 262 -5.16 -13.41 -6.48
CA THR A 262 -6.42 -12.67 -6.60
C THR A 262 -6.70 -11.95 -5.28
N MET A 263 -6.57 -10.63 -5.27
CA MET A 263 -6.85 -9.75 -4.14
C MET A 263 -8.33 -9.41 -4.05
N GLY A 264 -8.87 -9.32 -2.82
CA GLY A 264 -10.26 -9.00 -2.57
C GLY A 264 -11.13 -10.24 -2.37
N ALA A 265 -12.45 -10.10 -2.55
CA ALA A 265 -13.45 -11.10 -2.18
C ALA A 265 -13.57 -12.30 -3.13
N ALA A 266 -12.45 -12.84 -3.63
CA ALA A 266 -12.45 -13.99 -4.54
C ALA A 266 -13.01 -15.28 -3.89
N TYR A 267 -12.78 -15.45 -2.58
CA TYR A 267 -13.12 -16.67 -1.84
C TYR A 267 -14.17 -16.43 -0.75
N ALA A 268 -14.81 -15.25 -0.73
CA ALA A 268 -15.83 -14.95 0.26
C ALA A 268 -17.07 -15.79 0.02
N LYS A 269 -17.40 -16.65 0.98
CA LYS A 269 -18.63 -17.49 0.95
C LYS A 269 -19.88 -16.71 1.33
N GLU A 270 -19.72 -15.55 1.96
CA GLU A 270 -20.80 -14.65 2.40
C GLU A 270 -20.68 -13.29 1.74
N ASN A 271 -21.72 -12.47 1.82
CA ASN A 271 -21.77 -11.14 1.21
C ASN A 271 -20.59 -10.24 1.61
N PRO A 272 -19.53 -10.12 0.79
CA PRO A 272 -18.41 -9.26 1.08
C PRO A 272 -18.80 -7.79 0.93
N ASP A 273 -18.10 -6.92 1.68
CA ASP A 273 -18.26 -5.49 1.58
C ASP A 273 -17.94 -4.98 0.16
N VAL A 274 -18.56 -3.88 -0.22
CA VAL A 274 -18.32 -3.26 -1.53
C VAL A 274 -16.87 -2.87 -1.72
N SER A 275 -16.14 -2.56 -0.66
CA SER A 275 -14.73 -2.19 -0.69
C SER A 275 -13.80 -3.37 -1.02
N GLU A 276 -14.27 -4.61 -0.84
CA GLU A 276 -13.55 -5.83 -1.19
C GLU A 276 -13.70 -6.21 -2.67
N LYS A 277 -14.48 -5.46 -3.43
CA LYS A 277 -14.83 -5.71 -4.85
C LYS A 277 -14.32 -4.61 -5.78
N PRO A 278 -14.04 -4.96 -7.06
CA PRO A 278 -13.98 -6.32 -7.60
C PRO A 278 -12.74 -7.07 -7.10
N ALA A 279 -12.85 -8.40 -6.97
CA ALA A 279 -11.65 -9.23 -6.86
C ALA A 279 -10.83 -9.09 -8.14
N HIS A 280 -9.50 -8.97 -8.02
CA HIS A 280 -8.62 -8.64 -9.14
C HIS A 280 -7.22 -9.21 -8.94
N GLU A 281 -6.52 -9.44 -10.06
CA GLU A 281 -5.16 -9.97 -10.03
C GLU A 281 -4.15 -8.90 -9.61
N VAL A 282 -3.29 -9.27 -8.67
CA VAL A 282 -2.17 -8.47 -8.16
C VAL A 282 -0.90 -9.30 -8.27
N SER A 283 0.20 -8.66 -8.70
CA SER A 283 1.53 -9.26 -8.75
C SER A 283 2.47 -8.48 -7.82
N LEU A 284 3.10 -9.19 -6.88
CA LEU A 284 4.21 -8.68 -6.07
C LEU A 284 5.52 -9.12 -6.70
N SER A 285 6.34 -8.16 -7.12
CA SER A 285 7.53 -8.44 -7.93
C SER A 285 8.80 -8.68 -7.13
N GLN A 286 8.77 -8.39 -5.83
CA GLN A 286 9.91 -8.53 -4.94
C GLN A 286 9.55 -9.42 -3.75
N ASN A 287 10.51 -10.22 -3.31
CA ASN A 287 10.42 -10.87 -2.03
C ASN A 287 10.46 -9.82 -0.91
N TYR A 288 9.85 -10.12 0.21
CA TYR A 288 9.91 -9.30 1.41
C TYR A 288 9.84 -10.18 2.65
N TYR A 289 10.16 -9.60 3.78
CA TYR A 289 9.91 -10.22 5.07
C TYR A 289 8.72 -9.55 5.75
N ILE A 290 7.92 -10.33 6.46
CA ILE A 290 6.80 -9.84 7.27
C ILE A 290 6.91 -10.40 8.69
N GLY A 291 6.46 -9.64 9.69
CA GLY A 291 6.44 -10.09 11.07
C GLY A 291 5.71 -11.42 11.21
N LYS A 292 6.35 -12.40 11.86
CA LYS A 292 5.72 -13.68 12.21
C LYS A 292 4.50 -13.46 13.09
N TYR A 293 4.55 -12.43 13.92
CA TYR A 293 3.51 -11.99 14.84
C TYR A 293 3.21 -10.50 14.66
N GLU A 294 2.12 -10.04 15.24
CA GLU A 294 1.89 -8.62 15.52
C GLU A 294 3.03 -8.07 16.39
N VAL A 295 3.32 -6.77 16.33
CA VAL A 295 4.30 -6.15 17.23
C VAL A 295 3.81 -6.25 18.66
N THR A 296 4.60 -6.91 19.51
CA THR A 296 4.25 -7.07 20.93
C THR A 296 4.53 -5.80 21.74
N GLN A 297 3.88 -5.70 22.90
CA GLN A 297 4.12 -4.61 23.85
C GLN A 297 5.57 -4.58 24.35
N GLU A 298 6.24 -5.74 24.42
CA GLU A 298 7.65 -5.81 24.77
C GLU A 298 8.53 -5.15 23.69
N ILE A 299 8.29 -5.50 22.42
CA ILE A 299 9.00 -4.91 21.27
C ILE A 299 8.75 -3.41 21.23
N TRP A 300 7.48 -2.98 21.34
CA TRP A 300 7.14 -1.57 21.36
C TRP A 300 7.85 -0.83 22.50
N LYS A 301 7.79 -1.35 23.73
CA LYS A 301 8.45 -0.76 24.89
C LYS A 301 9.97 -0.71 24.76
N ALA A 302 10.60 -1.73 24.17
CA ALA A 302 12.03 -1.75 23.95
C ALA A 302 12.50 -0.62 23.00
N VAL A 303 11.65 -0.24 22.06
CA VAL A 303 11.93 0.82 21.08
C VAL A 303 11.48 2.19 21.58
N MET A 304 10.24 2.33 22.03
CA MET A 304 9.63 3.62 22.39
C MET A 304 9.87 4.05 23.82
N GLY A 305 10.08 3.09 24.73
CA GLY A 305 10.27 3.35 26.16
C GLY A 305 8.98 3.34 26.99
N ASN A 306 7.81 3.40 26.34
CA ASN A 306 6.48 3.39 26.96
C ASN A 306 5.63 2.21 26.46
N ASN A 307 4.42 2.05 27.01
CA ASN A 307 3.43 1.09 26.54
C ASN A 307 2.03 1.74 26.58
N PRO A 308 1.48 2.17 25.43
CA PRO A 308 0.18 2.85 25.36
C PRO A 308 -1.00 1.90 25.56
N SER A 309 -0.84 0.59 25.31
CA SER A 309 -1.91 -0.40 25.22
C SER A 309 -2.86 -0.38 26.41
N LYS A 310 -4.14 -0.58 26.17
CA LYS A 310 -5.17 -0.74 27.20
C LYS A 310 -5.02 -2.06 27.95
N PHE A 311 -4.91 -3.17 27.24
CA PHE A 311 -4.66 -4.48 27.84
C PHE A 311 -3.15 -4.65 28.04
N LYS A 312 -2.73 -5.00 29.25
CA LYS A 312 -1.30 -5.09 29.60
C LYS A 312 -0.79 -6.52 29.64
N GLY A 313 0.33 -6.77 28.98
CA GLY A 313 1.04 -8.06 28.99
C GLY A 313 2.18 -8.08 27.99
N THR A 314 3.32 -8.62 28.38
CA THR A 314 4.57 -8.62 27.61
C THR A 314 4.40 -9.12 26.18
N ASN A 315 3.74 -10.28 26.03
CA ASN A 315 3.52 -10.95 24.74
C ASN A 315 2.16 -10.62 24.11
N LEU A 316 1.40 -9.67 24.63
CA LEU A 316 0.21 -9.16 23.96
C LEU A 316 0.61 -8.25 22.81
N PRO A 317 -0.19 -8.15 21.75
CA PRO A 317 0.05 -7.15 20.71
C PRO A 317 -0.03 -5.75 21.30
N VAL A 318 0.77 -4.83 20.79
CA VAL A 318 0.59 -3.41 21.10
C VAL A 318 -0.68 -2.92 20.42
N GLU A 319 -1.47 -2.14 21.14
CA GLU A 319 -2.67 -1.45 20.65
C GLU A 319 -2.73 -0.03 21.21
N MET A 320 -3.74 0.78 20.90
CA MET A 320 -3.81 2.21 21.22
C MET A 320 -2.67 3.00 20.55
N VAL A 321 -2.33 2.63 19.33
CA VAL A 321 -1.32 3.25 18.49
C VAL A 321 -1.93 3.76 17.19
N SER A 322 -1.72 5.02 16.87
CA SER A 322 -2.12 5.61 15.60
C SER A 322 -1.17 5.17 14.48
N TRP A 323 -1.58 5.37 13.22
CA TRP A 323 -0.71 5.13 12.07
C TRP A 323 0.57 5.98 12.15
N LYS A 324 0.44 7.24 12.59
CA LYS A 324 1.59 8.13 12.80
C LYS A 324 2.52 7.64 13.91
N ASP A 325 1.97 7.09 15.00
CA ASP A 325 2.78 6.48 16.07
C ASP A 325 3.53 5.23 15.56
N CYS A 326 2.89 4.42 14.72
CA CYS A 326 3.56 3.28 14.08
C CYS A 326 4.74 3.74 13.23
N LEU A 327 4.63 4.85 12.49
CA LEU A 327 5.76 5.39 11.74
C LEU A 327 6.89 5.92 12.64
N LYS A 328 6.55 6.61 13.75
CA LYS A 328 7.55 7.04 14.76
C LYS A 328 8.29 5.82 15.34
N PHE A 329 7.56 4.77 15.69
CA PHE A 329 8.13 3.51 16.15
C PHE A 329 9.07 2.88 15.12
N ILE A 330 8.61 2.70 13.88
CA ILE A 330 9.39 2.11 12.77
C ILE A 330 10.66 2.92 12.53
N ALA A 331 10.55 4.20 12.52
CA ALA A 331 11.63 5.11 12.32
C ALA A 331 12.71 4.99 13.41
N LYS A 332 12.31 4.85 14.67
CA LYS A 332 13.22 4.64 15.80
C LYS A 332 13.84 3.25 15.73
N LEU A 333 13.05 2.22 15.38
CA LEU A 333 13.53 0.86 15.17
C LEU A 333 14.59 0.80 14.05
N ASN A 334 14.35 1.48 12.93
CA ASN A 334 15.31 1.56 11.82
C ASN A 334 16.64 2.20 12.22
N ARG A 335 16.61 3.26 13.04
CA ARG A 335 17.85 3.85 13.61
C ARG A 335 18.59 2.89 14.53
N MET A 336 17.85 2.11 15.33
CA MET A 336 18.45 1.16 16.28
C MET A 336 19.10 -0.04 15.60
N THR A 337 18.52 -0.51 14.50
CA THR A 337 18.90 -1.76 13.82
C THR A 337 19.74 -1.52 12.56
N GLY A 338 19.66 -0.35 11.96
CA GLY A 338 20.25 -0.05 10.64
C GLY A 338 19.45 -0.67 9.47
N LEU A 339 18.32 -1.34 9.74
CA LEU A 339 17.45 -1.98 8.75
C LEU A 339 16.37 -1.01 8.25
N GLN A 340 15.61 -1.43 7.23
CA GLN A 340 14.56 -0.63 6.59
C GLN A 340 13.18 -1.25 6.82
N PHE A 341 12.79 -1.35 8.10
CA PHE A 341 11.42 -1.75 8.45
C PHE A 341 10.41 -0.72 7.96
N ARG A 342 9.21 -1.18 7.67
CA ARG A 342 8.06 -0.39 7.24
C ARG A 342 6.76 -1.09 7.64
N LEU A 343 5.62 -0.45 7.42
CA LEU A 343 4.35 -1.14 7.38
C LEU A 343 4.26 -1.97 6.08
N PRO A 344 3.55 -3.09 6.08
CA PRO A 344 3.22 -3.78 4.82
C PRO A 344 2.31 -2.91 3.97
N THR A 345 2.41 -3.02 2.64
CA THR A 345 1.33 -2.56 1.77
C THR A 345 0.09 -3.43 2.00
N GLU A 346 -1.09 -2.93 1.65
CA GLU A 346 -2.31 -3.72 1.77
C GLU A 346 -2.24 -5.02 0.97
N ALA A 347 -1.66 -4.97 -0.22
CA ALA A 347 -1.48 -6.14 -1.07
C ALA A 347 -0.48 -7.16 -0.49
N GLU A 348 0.64 -6.70 0.07
CA GLU A 348 1.59 -7.56 0.78
C GLU A 348 0.94 -8.21 2.00
N TRP A 349 0.15 -7.45 2.75
CA TRP A 349 -0.57 -7.97 3.90
C TRP A 349 -1.54 -9.08 3.50
N GLU A 350 -2.41 -8.84 2.50
CA GLU A 350 -3.39 -9.83 2.05
C GLU A 350 -2.73 -11.06 1.43
N TYR A 351 -1.68 -10.89 0.63
CA TYR A 351 -0.92 -12.00 0.05
C TYR A 351 -0.32 -12.90 1.12
N ALA A 352 0.31 -12.31 2.14
CA ALA A 352 0.85 -13.03 3.27
C ALA A 352 -0.24 -13.74 4.10
N ALA A 353 -1.38 -13.07 4.35
CA ALA A 353 -2.51 -13.64 5.07
C ALA A 353 -3.10 -14.86 4.36
N ARG A 354 -3.12 -14.84 3.03
CA ARG A 354 -3.59 -15.97 2.19
C ARG A 354 -2.58 -17.12 2.07
N GLY A 355 -1.40 -17.01 2.69
CA GLY A 355 -0.37 -18.05 2.60
C GLY A 355 0.59 -17.91 1.44
N GLY A 356 0.62 -16.73 0.75
CA GLY A 356 1.51 -16.45 -0.36
C GLY A 356 1.39 -17.47 -1.50
N ASN A 357 2.53 -17.92 -2.02
CA ASN A 357 2.60 -18.96 -3.05
C ASN A 357 2.23 -20.38 -2.55
N LYS A 358 2.00 -20.56 -1.23
CA LYS A 358 1.52 -21.79 -0.61
C LYS A 358 0.03 -21.77 -0.27
N SER A 359 -0.69 -20.74 -0.71
CA SER A 359 -2.10 -20.52 -0.42
C SER A 359 -2.95 -21.76 -0.76
N LYS A 360 -3.85 -22.11 0.14
CA LYS A 360 -4.85 -23.17 -0.06
C LYS A 360 -6.25 -22.62 -0.35
N GLY A 361 -6.38 -21.30 -0.53
CA GLY A 361 -7.64 -20.65 -0.84
C GLY A 361 -8.62 -20.56 0.33
N TYR A 362 -8.13 -20.61 1.57
CA TYR A 362 -8.96 -20.48 2.75
C TYR A 362 -9.55 -19.08 2.89
N GLN A 363 -10.71 -18.99 3.51
CA GLN A 363 -11.39 -17.73 3.80
C GLN A 363 -10.65 -16.88 4.84
N TYR A 364 -10.11 -17.54 5.87
CA TYR A 364 -9.29 -16.94 6.93
C TYR A 364 -7.82 -17.33 6.75
N SER A 365 -6.94 -16.67 7.46
CA SER A 365 -5.51 -16.96 7.37
C SER A 365 -5.17 -18.32 7.98
N GLY A 366 -5.00 -19.34 7.14
CA GLY A 366 -4.58 -20.71 7.50
C GLY A 366 -5.70 -21.72 7.73
N SER A 367 -6.99 -21.34 7.65
CA SER A 367 -8.13 -22.27 7.78
C SER A 367 -9.43 -21.66 7.25
N ASP A 368 -10.41 -22.50 6.91
CA ASP A 368 -11.81 -22.13 6.77
C ASP A 368 -12.56 -22.14 8.13
N ASN A 369 -11.97 -22.71 9.17
CA ASN A 369 -12.50 -22.67 10.53
C ASN A 369 -11.82 -21.55 11.34
N LEU A 370 -12.57 -20.47 11.61
CA LEU A 370 -12.07 -19.28 12.30
C LEU A 370 -11.56 -19.59 13.72
N GLU A 371 -12.19 -20.51 14.42
CA GLU A 371 -11.82 -20.94 15.77
C GLU A 371 -10.36 -21.39 15.89
N GLU A 372 -9.82 -22.04 14.83
CA GLU A 372 -8.46 -22.55 14.81
C GLU A 372 -7.41 -21.45 14.72
N VAL A 373 -7.74 -20.34 14.03
CA VAL A 373 -6.76 -19.36 13.56
C VAL A 373 -6.92 -17.97 14.17
N ALA A 374 -8.04 -17.69 14.87
CA ALA A 374 -8.35 -16.34 15.32
C ALA A 374 -8.83 -16.26 16.77
N TRP A 375 -8.49 -15.12 17.40
CA TRP A 375 -9.17 -14.58 18.57
C TRP A 375 -10.17 -13.51 18.09
N TYR A 376 -11.47 -13.79 18.21
CA TYR A 376 -12.55 -12.94 17.72
C TYR A 376 -13.71 -12.84 18.75
N ASP A 377 -14.80 -12.20 18.45
CA ASP A 377 -15.86 -11.85 19.43
C ASP A 377 -16.36 -13.06 20.26
N GLU A 378 -16.53 -14.21 19.63
CA GLU A 378 -17.10 -15.38 20.29
C GLU A 378 -16.12 -16.13 21.20
N ASN A 379 -14.79 -16.03 21.00
CA ASN A 379 -13.82 -16.83 21.72
C ASN A 379 -12.74 -16.03 22.48
N SER A 380 -12.68 -14.70 22.30
CA SER A 380 -11.63 -13.87 22.87
C SER A 380 -11.82 -13.50 24.34
N GLY A 381 -13.00 -13.73 24.92
CA GLY A 381 -13.29 -13.23 26.27
C GLY A 381 -13.19 -11.71 26.39
N LYS A 382 -13.43 -10.99 25.29
CA LYS A 382 -13.45 -9.50 25.15
C LYS A 382 -12.11 -8.83 25.45
N ARG A 383 -11.02 -9.43 25.03
CA ARG A 383 -9.66 -8.91 25.22
C ARG A 383 -8.69 -9.40 24.17
N THR A 384 -7.52 -8.77 24.08
CA THR A 384 -6.37 -9.25 23.32
C THR A 384 -5.74 -10.49 23.96
N HIS A 385 -5.11 -11.32 23.15
CA HIS A 385 -4.41 -12.56 23.57
C HIS A 385 -2.94 -12.49 23.20
N GLN A 386 -2.13 -13.37 23.83
CA GLN A 386 -0.72 -13.51 23.46
C GLN A 386 -0.61 -13.90 21.99
N VAL A 387 0.32 -13.26 21.30
CA VAL A 387 0.58 -13.56 19.89
C VAL A 387 1.02 -15.00 19.70
N GLY A 388 0.65 -15.60 18.57
CA GLY A 388 1.07 -16.95 18.21
C GLY A 388 0.39 -18.09 18.97
N THR A 389 -0.72 -17.85 19.65
CA THR A 389 -1.45 -18.88 20.44
C THR A 389 -2.53 -19.61 19.64
N LYS A 390 -2.86 -19.13 18.44
CA LYS A 390 -3.69 -19.84 17.46
C LYS A 390 -2.81 -20.50 16.40
N LYS A 391 -3.40 -21.23 15.47
CA LYS A 391 -2.70 -21.90 14.38
C LYS A 391 -2.16 -20.90 13.36
N ALA A 392 -0.91 -21.11 12.91
CA ALA A 392 -0.31 -20.32 11.84
C ALA A 392 -0.91 -20.67 10.47
N ASN A 393 -0.74 -19.75 9.53
CA ASN A 393 -1.05 -20.01 8.13
C ASN A 393 0.07 -20.86 7.45
N GLU A 394 -0.04 -21.07 6.14
CA GLU A 394 0.85 -21.93 5.34
C GLU A 394 2.31 -21.42 5.28
N LEU A 395 2.53 -20.13 5.58
CA LEU A 395 3.87 -19.54 5.66
C LEU A 395 4.45 -19.59 7.08
N GLY A 396 3.66 -19.96 8.10
CA GLY A 396 4.06 -19.93 9.51
C GLY A 396 3.84 -18.55 10.15
N ILE A 397 2.94 -17.74 9.61
CA ILE A 397 2.55 -16.43 10.13
C ILE A 397 1.28 -16.59 10.97
N TYR A 398 1.23 -15.92 12.12
CA TYR A 398 0.16 -16.04 13.12
C TYR A 398 -0.70 -14.77 13.16
N ASP A 399 -1.91 -14.91 13.67
CA ASP A 399 -2.81 -13.83 14.07
C ASP A 399 -3.19 -12.84 12.94
N MET A 400 -3.08 -13.25 11.67
CA MET A 400 -3.55 -12.44 10.55
C MET A 400 -5.07 -12.50 10.37
N SER A 401 -5.76 -13.22 11.24
CA SER A 401 -7.21 -13.21 11.45
C SER A 401 -7.47 -13.03 12.94
N GLY A 402 -8.14 -11.96 13.35
CA GLY A 402 -8.47 -11.66 14.75
C GLY A 402 -7.37 -10.98 15.54
N ASN A 403 -7.41 -11.09 16.86
CA ASN A 403 -6.57 -10.45 17.87
C ASN A 403 -6.59 -8.92 17.81
N VAL A 404 -5.76 -8.25 17.00
CA VAL A 404 -5.89 -6.82 16.71
C VAL A 404 -5.88 -6.55 15.21
N MET A 405 -6.60 -5.52 14.78
CA MET A 405 -6.44 -5.00 13.41
C MET A 405 -5.03 -4.46 13.24
N GLU A 406 -4.51 -4.52 12.03
CA GLU A 406 -3.15 -4.14 11.71
C GLU A 406 -3.11 -3.03 10.66
N TRP A 407 -2.44 -1.92 10.98
CA TRP A 407 -2.21 -0.82 10.06
C TRP A 407 -1.41 -1.28 8.83
N CYS A 408 -1.89 -0.89 7.64
CA CYS A 408 -1.15 -0.97 6.40
C CYS A 408 -0.63 0.40 5.97
N GLN A 409 0.33 0.39 5.02
CA GLN A 409 0.92 1.61 4.50
C GLN A 409 -0.08 2.46 3.70
N ASP A 410 -1.03 1.81 3.02
CA ASP A 410 -1.86 2.37 1.96
C ASP A 410 -2.92 3.34 2.49
N TRP A 411 -3.20 4.39 1.72
CA TRP A 411 -4.45 5.12 1.83
C TRP A 411 -5.61 4.24 1.36
N PHE A 412 -6.76 4.39 2.01
CA PHE A 412 -7.96 3.69 1.60
C PHE A 412 -8.46 4.21 0.25
N GLY A 413 -8.67 3.31 -0.70
CA GLY A 413 -9.38 3.51 -1.96
C GLY A 413 -10.21 2.30 -2.31
N PHE A 414 -11.27 2.48 -3.09
CA PHE A 414 -12.00 1.35 -3.65
C PHE A 414 -11.15 0.64 -4.70
N TYR A 415 -11.27 -0.67 -4.80
CA TYR A 415 -10.59 -1.41 -5.85
C TYR A 415 -11.12 -1.03 -7.22
N VAL A 416 -10.20 -0.83 -8.16
CA VAL A 416 -10.48 -0.35 -9.52
C VAL A 416 -10.08 -1.38 -10.57
N GLY A 417 -10.53 -2.61 -10.41
CA GLY A 417 -10.18 -3.68 -11.34
C GLY A 417 -8.70 -4.07 -11.22
N SER A 418 -7.93 -4.26 -12.21
CA SER A 418 -6.52 -4.66 -12.09
C SER A 418 -5.67 -3.54 -11.50
N LEU A 419 -5.18 -3.70 -10.26
CA LEU A 419 -4.19 -2.80 -9.66
C LEU A 419 -2.76 -3.08 -10.17
N GLY A 420 -2.58 -4.18 -10.91
CA GLY A 420 -1.34 -4.49 -11.58
C GLY A 420 -0.23 -4.96 -10.65
N LYS A 421 0.98 -4.43 -10.89
CA LYS A 421 2.21 -4.83 -10.22
C LYS A 421 2.49 -3.91 -9.02
N ASP A 422 2.82 -4.52 -7.88
CA ASP A 422 3.25 -3.84 -6.64
C ASP A 422 2.33 -2.67 -6.22
N PRO A 423 1.00 -2.87 -6.07
CA PRO A 423 0.11 -1.78 -5.73
C PRO A 423 0.38 -1.27 -4.31
N SER A 424 0.26 0.05 -4.13
CA SER A 424 0.46 0.75 -2.85
C SER A 424 -0.70 1.70 -2.51
N GLY A 425 -1.88 1.48 -3.13
CA GLY A 425 -3.06 2.30 -2.95
C GLY A 425 -2.97 3.68 -3.60
N PRO A 426 -3.94 4.57 -3.32
CA PRO A 426 -3.93 5.95 -3.78
C PRO A 426 -2.74 6.74 -3.20
N TYR A 427 -2.26 7.75 -3.92
CA TYR A 427 -1.20 8.65 -3.44
C TYR A 427 -1.62 9.52 -2.25
N THR A 428 -2.91 9.85 -2.16
CA THR A 428 -3.50 10.67 -1.09
C THR A 428 -4.83 10.08 -0.65
N GLY A 429 -5.24 10.37 0.58
CA GLY A 429 -6.52 9.92 1.12
C GLY A 429 -6.84 10.58 2.46
N THR A 430 -7.98 10.25 3.02
CA THR A 430 -8.40 10.68 4.36
C THR A 430 -8.18 9.59 5.40
N PHE A 431 -8.23 8.32 4.98
CA PHE A 431 -8.17 7.16 5.87
C PHE A 431 -7.06 6.22 5.43
N ARG A 432 -6.34 5.64 6.39
CA ARG A 432 -5.39 4.54 6.17
C ARG A 432 -6.09 3.20 6.32
N ILE A 433 -5.61 2.21 5.55
CA ILE A 433 -6.09 0.83 5.62
C ILE A 433 -5.66 0.16 6.93
N ASN A 434 -6.55 -0.63 7.50
CA ASN A 434 -6.22 -1.66 8.47
C ASN A 434 -6.94 -2.97 8.16
N ARG A 435 -6.37 -4.08 8.56
CA ARG A 435 -6.73 -5.42 8.09
C ARG A 435 -6.78 -6.43 9.27
N GLY A 436 -7.37 -7.61 9.01
CA GLY A 436 -7.31 -8.78 9.88
C GLY A 436 -8.49 -8.98 10.83
N GLY A 437 -9.27 -7.95 11.12
CA GLY A 437 -10.24 -8.00 12.21
C GLY A 437 -9.56 -7.99 13.59
N CYS A 438 -10.31 -8.17 14.66
CA CYS A 438 -9.79 -8.09 16.01
C CYS A 438 -10.59 -8.96 17.00
N TRP A 439 -10.18 -8.98 18.24
CA TRP A 439 -10.74 -9.74 19.35
C TRP A 439 -12.25 -9.53 19.61
N TYR A 440 -12.88 -8.47 19.09
CA TYR A 440 -14.34 -8.29 19.16
C TYR A 440 -15.01 -8.17 17.79
N SER A 441 -14.32 -8.56 16.73
CA SER A 441 -14.88 -8.60 15.38
C SER A 441 -15.75 -9.82 15.17
N TYR A 442 -16.85 -9.64 14.45
CA TYR A 442 -17.62 -10.77 13.93
C TYR A 442 -16.82 -11.55 12.87
N PRO A 443 -17.14 -12.82 12.61
CA PRO A 443 -16.38 -13.68 11.70
C PRO A 443 -16.09 -13.07 10.33
N TRP A 444 -17.07 -12.39 9.72
CA TRP A 444 -16.89 -11.80 8.39
C TRP A 444 -15.86 -10.67 8.32
N TYR A 445 -15.52 -10.02 9.45
CA TYR A 445 -14.46 -9.02 9.51
C TYR A 445 -13.05 -9.63 9.68
N CYS A 446 -12.95 -10.92 10.05
CA CYS A 446 -11.68 -11.63 10.19
C CYS A 446 -11.21 -12.32 8.91
N ARG A 447 -11.97 -12.24 7.81
CA ARG A 447 -11.58 -12.80 6.51
C ARG A 447 -10.31 -12.13 5.98
N SER A 448 -9.45 -12.89 5.29
CA SER A 448 -8.24 -12.35 4.66
C SER A 448 -8.52 -11.22 3.67
N SER A 449 -9.72 -11.18 3.05
CA SER A 449 -10.15 -10.12 2.13
C SER A 449 -10.76 -8.90 2.82
N SER A 450 -11.18 -9.03 4.08
CA SER A 450 -11.89 -7.95 4.78
C SER A 450 -11.02 -6.71 4.94
N ARG A 451 -11.59 -5.57 4.62
CA ARG A 451 -10.93 -4.26 4.63
C ARG A 451 -11.58 -3.34 5.66
N ASN A 452 -10.76 -2.63 6.38
CA ASN A 452 -11.23 -1.56 7.24
C ASN A 452 -10.35 -0.30 7.07
N LYS A 453 -10.79 0.82 7.60
CA LYS A 453 -10.10 2.11 7.44
C LYS A 453 -10.33 3.00 8.66
N GLN A 454 -9.29 3.74 9.04
CA GLN A 454 -9.37 4.73 10.12
C GLN A 454 -8.53 5.96 9.75
N SER A 455 -8.79 7.09 10.41
CA SER A 455 -7.93 8.27 10.31
C SER A 455 -6.51 7.93 10.77
N PRO A 456 -5.45 8.47 10.12
CA PRO A 456 -4.07 8.21 10.53
C PRO A 456 -3.74 8.69 11.95
N ASP A 457 -4.57 9.53 12.54
CA ASP A 457 -4.42 10.04 13.92
C ASP A 457 -5.19 9.21 14.95
N ASP A 458 -6.09 8.33 14.50
CA ASP A 458 -6.91 7.52 15.40
C ASP A 458 -6.10 6.39 16.04
N SER A 459 -6.38 6.11 17.30
CA SER A 459 -5.83 4.98 18.05
C SER A 459 -6.93 4.27 18.82
N TYR A 460 -6.97 2.94 18.72
CA TYR A 460 -8.01 2.12 19.35
C TYR A 460 -7.43 0.90 20.05
N PHE A 461 -8.12 0.42 21.08
CA PHE A 461 -7.74 -0.75 21.89
C PHE A 461 -7.81 -2.10 21.13
N ASN A 462 -8.06 -2.07 19.86
CA ASN A 462 -8.17 -3.21 18.95
C ASN A 462 -7.36 -3.01 17.68
N LEU A 463 -6.47 -2.01 17.64
CA LEU A 463 -5.72 -1.61 16.47
C LEU A 463 -4.24 -1.45 16.80
N GLY A 464 -3.43 -2.26 16.17
CA GLY A 464 -1.98 -2.36 16.32
C GLY A 464 -1.28 -2.36 14.97
N LEU A 465 -0.14 -3.04 14.88
CA LEU A 465 0.64 -3.13 13.65
C LEU A 465 1.42 -4.43 13.54
N ARG A 466 1.78 -4.75 12.31
CA ARG A 466 2.76 -5.78 11.95
C ARG A 466 3.85 -5.13 11.09
N LEU A 467 5.09 -5.59 11.24
CA LEU A 467 6.24 -5.06 10.49
C LEU A 467 6.38 -5.76 9.14
N ALA A 468 6.88 -5.02 8.16
CA ALA A 468 7.46 -5.55 6.95
C ALA A 468 8.90 -5.05 6.79
N LEU A 469 9.72 -5.80 6.04
CA LEU A 469 11.09 -5.45 5.73
C LEU A 469 11.35 -5.82 4.27
N SER A 470 11.85 -4.88 3.47
CA SER A 470 12.22 -5.16 2.07
C SER A 470 13.48 -6.04 2.01
N GLU A 471 13.52 -7.00 1.06
CA GLU A 471 14.64 -7.92 0.90
C GLU A 471 15.92 -7.26 0.35
#